data_4b16f2baab350b05867f89368244c66f
#
_entry.id   4b16f2baab350b05867f89368244c66f
#
_cell.length_a   1.000
_cell.length_b   1.000
_cell.length_c   1.000
_cell.angle_alpha   90.00
_cell.angle_beta   90.00
_cell.angle_gamma   90.00
#
_symmetry.space_group_name_H-M   'P 1'
#
loop_
_entity.id
_entity.type
_entity.pdbx_description
1 polymer ?
#
loop_
_entity_poly.entity_id
_entity_poly.type
_entity_poly.pdbx_seq_one_letter_code
_entity_poly.pdbx_strand_id
1 'polypeptide(L)'
;PKALALAQRFFHPAETAALEALAADPAALQLAFTRLWCAKEALLKAHGRGLSFGLHRLRFVLEDRDGPPRLLDCDPELGRTADWRLHAWAPVPGYLATLAWRAAA
;
A
#
# COMPACT_ATOMS: atom_id res chain seq x y z
N PRO A 1 14.66 0.13 12.23
CA PRO A 1 14.56 0.83 10.96
C PRO A 1 13.37 1.76 10.91
N LYS A 2 13.55 2.85 10.22
CA LYS A 2 12.53 3.88 10.12
C LYS A 2 11.23 3.37 9.49
N ALA A 3 11.34 2.48 8.50
CA ALA A 3 10.18 1.93 7.82
C ALA A 3 9.28 1.15 8.78
N LEU A 4 9.84 0.31 9.64
CA LEU A 4 9.05 -0.44 10.62
C LEU A 4 8.38 0.49 11.62
N ALA A 5 9.08 1.52 12.09
CA ALA A 5 8.52 2.48 13.04
C ALA A 5 7.32 3.21 12.42
N LEU A 6 7.43 3.61 11.16
CA LEU A 6 6.33 4.26 10.46
C LEU A 6 5.15 3.32 10.26
N ALA A 7 5.42 2.06 9.89
CA ALA A 7 4.37 1.08 9.70
C ALA A 7 3.63 0.78 11.00
N GLN A 8 4.37 0.62 12.09
CA GLN A 8 3.78 0.37 13.41
C GLN A 8 2.83 1.49 13.82
N ARG A 9 3.16 2.71 13.44
CA ARG A 9 2.37 3.88 13.79
C ARG A 9 1.16 4.11 12.89
N PHE A 10 1.29 3.86 11.59
CA PHE A 10 0.30 4.30 10.61
C PHE A 10 -0.38 3.21 9.82
N PHE A 11 0.22 2.02 9.69
CA PHE A 11 -0.31 0.97 8.83
C PHE A 11 -1.27 0.04 9.58
N HIS A 12 -1.99 -0.77 8.82
CA HIS A 12 -2.80 -1.84 9.40
C HIS A 12 -1.87 -2.86 10.09
N PRO A 13 -2.27 -3.39 11.28
CA PRO A 13 -1.42 -4.34 12.00
C PRO A 13 -0.97 -5.55 11.18
N ALA A 14 -1.81 -6.05 10.29
CA ALA A 14 -1.45 -7.18 9.43
C ALA A 14 -0.34 -6.83 8.44
N GLU A 15 -0.33 -5.59 7.95
CA GLU A 15 0.74 -5.13 7.06
C GLU A 15 2.05 -4.95 7.82
N THR A 16 1.97 -4.43 9.04
CA THR A 16 3.13 -4.29 9.90
C THR A 16 3.74 -5.65 10.21
N ALA A 17 2.90 -6.64 10.51
CA ALA A 17 3.38 -8.00 10.76
C ALA A 17 4.10 -8.59 9.55
N ALA A 18 3.58 -8.35 8.34
CA ALA A 18 4.23 -8.81 7.11
C ALA A 18 5.60 -8.15 6.91
N LEU A 19 5.71 -6.86 7.25
CA LEU A 19 6.99 -6.15 7.17
C LEU A 19 7.98 -6.66 8.22
N GLU A 20 7.52 -6.93 9.43
CA GLU A 20 8.36 -7.48 10.48
C GLU A 20 8.97 -8.82 10.09
N ALA A 21 8.23 -9.62 9.34
CA ALA A 21 8.73 -10.89 8.82
C ALA A 21 9.90 -10.72 7.85
N LEU A 22 10.09 -9.51 7.30
CA LEU A 22 11.20 -9.21 6.40
C LEU A 22 12.36 -8.51 7.10
N ALA A 23 12.33 -8.42 8.41
CA ALA A 23 13.32 -7.64 9.18
C ALA A 23 14.77 -8.09 8.95
N ALA A 24 14.98 -9.37 8.63
CA ALA A 24 16.32 -9.90 8.38
C ALA A 24 16.91 -9.46 7.02
N ASP A 25 16.08 -8.91 6.14
CA ASP A 25 16.49 -8.44 4.80
C ASP A 25 16.07 -6.99 4.64
N PRO A 26 16.93 -6.02 5.01
CA PRO A 26 16.57 -4.61 4.97
C PRO A 26 16.14 -4.11 3.59
N ALA A 27 16.73 -4.63 2.51
CA ALA A 27 16.36 -4.23 1.17
C ALA A 27 14.95 -4.71 0.80
N ALA A 28 14.62 -5.94 1.15
CA ALA A 28 13.29 -6.49 0.92
C ALA A 28 12.24 -5.75 1.74
N LEU A 29 12.57 -5.46 3.00
CA LEU A 29 11.68 -4.71 3.89
C LEU A 29 11.39 -3.31 3.33
N GLN A 30 12.43 -2.60 2.90
CA GLN A 30 12.28 -1.26 2.37
C GLN A 30 11.42 -1.26 1.09
N LEU A 31 11.65 -2.22 0.21
CA LEU A 31 10.86 -2.33 -1.01
C LEU A 31 9.40 -2.63 -0.71
N ALA A 32 9.14 -3.56 0.19
CA ALA A 32 7.78 -3.91 0.59
C ALA A 32 7.06 -2.71 1.23
N PHE A 33 7.75 -1.99 2.10
CA PHE A 33 7.20 -0.79 2.72
C PHE A 33 6.84 0.26 1.67
N THR A 34 7.75 0.51 0.73
CA THR A 34 7.52 1.49 -0.32
C THR A 34 6.33 1.12 -1.21
N ARG A 35 6.20 -0.16 -1.55
CA ARG A 35 5.07 -0.64 -2.33
C ARG A 35 3.74 -0.40 -1.62
N LEU A 36 3.68 -0.72 -0.33
CA LEU A 36 2.48 -0.50 0.47
C LEU A 36 2.16 0.99 0.61
N TRP A 37 3.17 1.80 0.91
CA TRP A 37 3.01 3.24 1.06
C TRP A 37 2.47 3.87 -0.21
N CYS A 38 3.07 3.55 -1.36
CA CYS A 38 2.66 4.11 -2.65
C CYS A 38 1.25 3.70 -3.02
N ALA A 39 0.87 2.44 -2.75
CA ALA A 39 -0.48 1.97 -3.03
C ALA A 39 -1.52 2.69 -2.17
N LYS A 40 -1.24 2.84 -0.88
CA LYS A 40 -2.14 3.56 0.03
C LYS A 40 -2.29 5.02 -0.36
N GLU A 41 -1.18 5.67 -0.63
CA GLU A 41 -1.20 7.08 -1.01
C GLU A 41 -1.94 7.30 -2.33
N ALA A 42 -1.70 6.44 -3.31
CA ALA A 42 -2.36 6.54 -4.61
C ALA A 42 -3.89 6.38 -4.47
N LEU A 43 -4.32 5.39 -3.69
CA LEU A 43 -5.75 5.15 -3.50
C LEU A 43 -6.42 6.31 -2.76
N LEU A 44 -5.78 6.80 -1.69
CA LEU A 44 -6.35 7.89 -0.92
C LEU A 44 -6.39 9.21 -1.70
N LYS A 45 -5.42 9.45 -2.58
CA LYS A 45 -5.46 10.60 -3.49
C LYS A 45 -6.61 10.48 -4.48
N ALA A 46 -6.82 9.29 -5.04
CA ALA A 46 -7.93 9.04 -5.95
C ALA A 46 -9.28 9.21 -5.26
N HIS A 47 -9.36 8.82 -3.98
CA HIS A 47 -10.57 8.99 -3.18
C HIS A 47 -10.82 10.46 -2.80
N GLY A 48 -9.74 11.25 -2.66
CA GLY A 48 -9.86 12.67 -2.38
C GLY A 48 -9.66 13.09 -0.93
N ARG A 49 -9.58 12.15 0.01
CA ARG A 49 -9.36 12.45 1.43
C ARG A 49 -7.89 12.58 1.80
N GLY A 50 -7.01 11.98 1.01
CA GLY A 50 -5.58 11.99 1.28
C GLY A 50 -5.23 11.28 2.59
N LEU A 51 -4.07 11.64 3.15
CA LEU A 51 -3.54 10.95 4.34
C LEU A 51 -4.40 11.15 5.58
N SER A 52 -5.21 12.20 5.63
CA SER A 52 -6.10 12.46 6.77
C SER A 52 -7.15 11.37 6.98
N PHE A 53 -7.42 10.58 5.94
CA PHE A 53 -8.36 9.46 6.05
C PHE A 53 -7.87 8.40 7.05
N GLY A 54 -6.56 8.17 7.09
CA GLY A 54 -5.96 7.15 7.94
C GLY A 54 -5.49 5.94 7.15
N LEU A 55 -4.16 5.75 7.10
CA LEU A 55 -3.55 4.67 6.32
C LEU A 55 -3.91 3.28 6.84
N HIS A 56 -4.29 3.16 8.11
CA HIS A 56 -4.66 1.88 8.73
C HIS A 56 -6.05 1.40 8.34
N ARG A 57 -6.84 2.25 7.67
CA ARG A 57 -8.23 1.93 7.31
C ARG A 57 -8.35 1.18 5.99
N LEU A 58 -7.22 0.87 5.37
CA LEU A 58 -7.17 0.01 4.20
C LEU A 58 -5.99 -0.94 4.34
N ARG A 59 -6.22 -2.20 3.94
CA ARG A 59 -5.24 -3.26 4.09
C ARG A 59 -4.90 -3.85 2.75
N PHE A 60 -3.60 -3.85 2.42
CA PHE A 60 -3.08 -4.47 1.21
C PHE A 60 -2.31 -5.74 1.55
N VAL A 61 -2.18 -6.61 0.56
CA VAL A 61 -1.33 -7.79 0.65
C VAL A 61 -0.39 -7.80 -0.55
N LEU A 62 0.87 -8.17 -0.31
CA LEU A 62 1.90 -8.26 -1.33
C LEU A 62 2.01 -9.70 -1.81
N GLU A 63 1.24 -10.04 -2.84
CA GLU A 63 1.23 -11.39 -3.40
C GLU A 63 2.25 -11.55 -4.51
N ASP A 64 2.41 -10.53 -5.32
CA ASP A 64 3.27 -10.53 -6.49
C ASP A 64 4.52 -9.73 -6.25
N ARG A 65 5.63 -10.26 -6.78
CA ARG A 65 6.91 -9.58 -6.66
C ARG A 65 6.96 -8.27 -7.42
N ASP A 66 6.35 -8.24 -8.59
CA ASP A 66 6.45 -7.14 -9.53
C ASP A 66 5.14 -6.38 -9.75
N GLY A 67 4.04 -6.90 -9.24
CA GLY A 67 2.74 -6.27 -9.39
C GLY A 67 2.43 -5.30 -8.25
N PRO A 68 1.31 -4.59 -8.35
CA PRO A 68 0.86 -3.74 -7.26
C PRO A 68 0.39 -4.60 -6.09
N PRO A 69 0.41 -4.07 -4.86
CA PRO A 69 -0.26 -4.73 -3.75
C PRO A 69 -1.74 -4.89 -4.07
N ARG A 70 -2.34 -5.97 -3.58
CA ARG A 70 -3.77 -6.21 -3.75
C ARG A 70 -4.54 -5.67 -2.55
N LEU A 71 -5.58 -4.88 -2.80
CA LEU A 71 -6.43 -4.37 -1.73
C LEU A 71 -7.30 -5.52 -1.20
N LEU A 72 -7.03 -5.93 0.03
CA LEU A 72 -7.70 -7.06 0.65
C LEU A 72 -8.93 -6.62 1.44
N ASP A 73 -8.86 -5.47 2.10
CA ASP A 73 -9.91 -4.97 2.96
C ASP A 73 -9.83 -3.46 3.06
N CYS A 74 -10.96 -2.80 3.23
CA CYS A 74 -10.97 -1.35 3.37
C CYS A 74 -12.21 -0.87 4.11
N ASP A 75 -12.12 0.35 4.62
CA ASP A 75 -13.23 1.02 5.27
C ASP A 75 -14.39 1.20 4.27
N PRO A 76 -15.65 0.99 4.70
CA PRO A 76 -16.81 1.14 3.82
C PRO A 76 -16.92 2.49 3.13
N GLU A 77 -16.33 3.54 3.68
CA GLU A 77 -16.33 4.86 3.02
C GLU A 77 -15.64 4.81 1.66
N LEU A 78 -14.67 3.89 1.49
CA LEU A 78 -13.97 3.71 0.22
C LEU A 78 -14.77 2.86 -0.79
N GLY A 79 -15.87 2.26 -0.36
CA GLY A 79 -16.65 1.34 -1.16
C GLY A 79 -16.15 -0.09 -0.97
N ARG A 80 -16.23 -0.90 -2.02
CA ARG A 80 -15.78 -2.29 -1.98
C ARG A 80 -14.37 -2.40 -2.53
N THR A 81 -13.61 -3.39 -2.08
CA THR A 81 -12.26 -3.61 -2.60
C THR A 81 -12.26 -3.82 -4.11
N ALA A 82 -13.30 -4.46 -4.64
CA ALA A 82 -13.42 -4.72 -6.08
C ALA A 82 -13.63 -3.45 -6.91
N ASP A 83 -14.00 -2.34 -6.26
CA ASP A 83 -14.23 -1.06 -6.96
C ASP A 83 -12.92 -0.39 -7.37
N TRP A 84 -11.80 -0.82 -6.79
CA TRP A 84 -10.51 -0.14 -7.01
C TRP A 84 -9.59 -0.94 -7.91
N ARG A 85 -8.86 -0.22 -8.75
CA ARG A 85 -7.81 -0.76 -9.62
C ARG A 85 -6.51 -0.06 -9.33
N LEU A 86 -5.42 -0.81 -9.34
CA LEU A 86 -4.09 -0.26 -9.13
C LEU A 86 -3.15 -0.76 -10.21
N HIS A 87 -2.20 0.08 -10.58
CA HIS A 87 -1.12 -0.26 -11.48
C HIS A 87 0.18 0.28 -10.90
N ALA A 88 1.19 -0.56 -10.83
CA ALA A 88 2.50 -0.17 -10.31
C ALA A 88 3.56 -0.48 -11.37
N TRP A 89 4.52 0.42 -11.53
CA TRP A 89 5.61 0.24 -12.48
C TRP A 89 6.84 1.04 -12.03
N ALA A 90 7.99 0.69 -12.59
CA ALA A 90 9.23 1.43 -12.35
C ALA A 90 9.54 2.29 -13.58
N PRO A 91 9.22 3.59 -13.55
CA PRO A 91 9.46 4.47 -14.70
C PRO A 91 10.95 4.60 -15.04
N VAL A 92 11.78 4.55 -14.01
CA VAL A 92 13.24 4.48 -14.16
C VAL A 92 13.78 3.57 -13.05
N PRO A 93 14.99 2.99 -13.20
CA PRO A 93 15.55 2.13 -12.16
C PRO A 93 15.62 2.84 -10.80
N GLY A 94 15.19 2.15 -9.75
CA GLY A 94 15.21 2.67 -8.40
C GLY A 94 14.00 3.50 -8.01
N TYR A 95 13.05 3.72 -8.90
CA TYR A 95 11.85 4.49 -8.61
C TYR A 95 10.60 3.66 -8.86
N LEU A 96 9.63 3.79 -7.95
CA LEU A 96 8.35 3.10 -8.06
C LEU A 96 7.23 4.14 -8.24
N ALA A 97 6.35 3.89 -9.20
CA ALA A 97 5.15 4.70 -9.40
C ALA A 97 3.93 3.82 -9.27
N THR A 98 2.89 4.34 -8.65
CA THR A 98 1.62 3.63 -8.49
C THR A 98 0.46 4.55 -8.87
N LEU A 99 -0.45 4.02 -9.66
CA LEU A 99 -1.68 4.69 -10.07
C LEU A 99 -2.87 3.90 -9.51
N ALA A 100 -3.82 4.60 -8.93
CA ALA A 100 -5.05 4.00 -8.45
C ALA A 100 -6.24 4.73 -9.06
N TRP A 101 -7.29 3.97 -9.40
CA TRP A 101 -8.52 4.57 -9.90
C TRP A 101 -9.72 3.70 -9.51
N ARG A 102 -10.88 4.33 -9.45
CA ARG A 102 -12.11 3.60 -9.19
C ARG A 102 -12.65 3.05 -10.51
N ALA A 103 -12.94 1.76 -10.54
CA ALA A 103 -13.51 1.13 -11.72
C ALA A 103 -14.91 1.68 -11.97
N ALA A 104 -15.26 1.84 -13.25
CA ALA A 104 -16.60 2.24 -13.63
C ALA A 104 -17.60 1.16 -13.21
N ALA A 105 -18.75 1.60 -12.72
CA ALA A 105 -19.81 0.68 -12.32
C ALA A 105 -20.40 -0.04 -13.54
#